data_cf66923b4b92d319ae03bcde7e7ca04c
#
_entry.id   cf66923b4b92d319ae03bcde7e7ca04c
#
_cell.length_a   1.000
_cell.length_b   1.000
_cell.length_c   1.000
_cell.angle_alpha   90.00
_cell.angle_beta   90.00
_cell.angle_gamma   90.00
#
_symmetry.space_group_name_H-M   'P 1'
#
loop_
_entity.id
_entity.type
_entity.pdbx_description
1 polymer ?
#
loop_
_entity_poly.entity_id
_entity_poly.type
_entity_poly.pdbx_seq_one_letter_code
_entity_poly.pdbx_strand_id
1 'polypeptide(L)'
;ALPSSSAVNWAERFMGAGPELHGYTEWGSKTPELPSRVLNKNGIFPTVFQLLRDARPEAEIGCLYEWEGIKYLVDTLSLSYHYHVADCNKTPKELGNMASSYIKEKHPALIAICYDGPDHTGHTAGHDTPEYYEKLKELDVYVGQIVQAVKDAGMLDDTIFILTSDHGGIDKGDGGKTVQERETAFVRSG
;
A
#
# COMPACT_ATOMS: atom_id res chain seq x y z
N ALA A 1 5.83 -3.67 -12.87
CA ALA A 1 6.98 -2.89 -13.36
C ALA A 1 8.30 -3.63 -13.20
N LEU A 2 9.38 -3.02 -13.59
CA LEU A 2 10.74 -3.54 -13.41
C LEU A 2 11.62 -2.42 -12.84
N PRO A 3 12.41 -2.73 -11.80
CA PRO A 3 12.46 -3.99 -11.06
C PRO A 3 11.16 -4.25 -10.28
N SER A 4 10.80 -5.53 -10.05
CA SER A 4 9.64 -5.91 -9.25
C SER A 4 9.99 -5.88 -7.77
N SER A 5 10.24 -4.69 -7.23
CA SER A 5 10.68 -4.49 -5.85
C SER A 5 9.85 -3.45 -5.11
N SER A 6 9.76 -3.58 -3.80
CA SER A 6 8.75 -2.91 -2.99
C SER A 6 8.73 -1.38 -3.13
N ALA A 7 9.85 -0.67 -2.88
CA ALA A 7 9.80 0.79 -2.95
C ALA A 7 9.48 1.30 -4.36
N VAL A 8 10.03 0.67 -5.40
CA VAL A 8 9.79 1.05 -6.80
C VAL A 8 8.32 0.89 -7.15
N ASN A 9 7.75 -0.27 -6.85
CA ASN A 9 6.39 -0.59 -7.26
C ASN A 9 5.33 0.11 -6.39
N TRP A 10 5.58 0.31 -5.10
CA TRP A 10 4.71 1.16 -4.28
C TRP A 10 4.75 2.62 -4.76
N ALA A 11 5.94 3.15 -5.14
CA ALA A 11 6.02 4.46 -5.77
C ALA A 11 5.18 4.52 -7.04
N GLU A 12 5.26 3.53 -7.93
CA GLU A 12 4.41 3.46 -9.12
C GLU A 12 2.92 3.47 -8.78
N ARG A 13 2.48 2.74 -7.75
CA ARG A 13 1.08 2.69 -7.31
C ARG A 13 0.58 4.05 -6.83
N PHE A 14 1.39 4.73 -6.01
CA PHE A 14 0.98 6.00 -5.40
C PHE A 14 1.21 7.21 -6.32
N MET A 15 2.15 7.12 -7.25
CA MET A 15 2.57 8.22 -8.13
C MET A 15 2.00 8.09 -9.56
N GLY A 16 1.50 6.91 -9.95
CA GLY A 16 0.98 6.68 -11.30
C GLY A 16 2.02 6.83 -12.40
N ALA A 17 3.30 6.59 -12.11
CA ALA A 17 4.42 6.81 -13.00
C ALA A 17 5.48 5.72 -12.79
N GLY A 18 6.29 5.45 -13.80
CA GLY A 18 7.41 4.52 -13.71
C GLY A 18 8.67 5.14 -13.11
N PRO A 19 9.68 4.31 -12.79
CA PRO A 19 10.93 4.75 -12.18
C PRO A 19 11.71 5.78 -13.01
N GLU A 20 11.56 5.78 -14.31
CA GLU A 20 12.13 6.79 -15.21
C GLU A 20 11.56 8.20 -15.01
N LEU A 21 10.43 8.31 -14.30
CA LEU A 21 9.76 9.57 -13.98
C LEU A 21 9.90 9.95 -12.51
N HIS A 22 9.61 9.01 -11.60
CA HIS A 22 9.65 9.30 -10.16
C HIS A 22 11.06 9.14 -9.56
N GLY A 23 11.96 8.36 -10.18
CA GLY A 23 13.36 8.26 -9.81
C GLY A 23 13.70 7.23 -8.72
N TYR A 24 12.72 6.57 -8.11
CA TYR A 24 12.96 5.49 -7.17
C TYR A 24 13.31 4.21 -7.93
N THR A 25 14.48 3.60 -7.63
CA THR A 25 15.00 2.47 -8.43
C THR A 25 15.47 1.30 -7.59
N GLU A 26 15.57 1.44 -6.27
CA GLU A 26 16.10 0.42 -5.37
C GLU A 26 15.02 -0.12 -4.42
N TRP A 27 15.22 -1.33 -3.94
CA TRP A 27 14.28 -2.00 -3.02
C TRP A 27 13.87 -1.17 -1.80
N GLY A 28 14.82 -0.53 -1.15
CA GLY A 28 14.62 0.22 0.09
C GLY A 28 14.76 1.73 -0.08
N SER A 29 14.50 2.27 -1.28
CA SER A 29 14.62 3.70 -1.57
C SER A 29 13.87 4.57 -0.56
N LYS A 30 14.60 5.48 0.07
CA LYS A 30 14.03 6.51 0.96
C LYS A 30 13.97 7.88 0.28
N THR A 31 14.75 8.03 -0.76
CA THR A 31 14.80 9.19 -1.66
C THR A 31 15.04 8.65 -3.06
N PRO A 32 14.61 9.34 -4.12
CA PRO A 32 14.85 8.87 -5.48
C PRO A 32 16.35 8.86 -5.79
N GLU A 33 16.85 7.77 -6.36
CA GLU A 33 18.24 7.62 -6.82
C GLU A 33 18.50 8.39 -8.11
N LEU A 34 17.46 8.54 -8.94
CA LEU A 34 17.50 9.38 -10.14
C LEU A 34 16.70 10.67 -9.91
N PRO A 35 17.07 11.78 -10.57
CA PRO A 35 16.28 13.00 -10.47
C PRO A 35 14.82 12.76 -10.91
N SER A 36 13.87 13.02 -10.02
CA SER A 36 12.46 12.99 -10.38
C SER A 36 12.15 14.00 -11.50
N ARG A 37 11.35 13.61 -12.46
CA ARG A 37 10.99 14.45 -13.62
C ARG A 37 10.27 15.74 -13.23
N VAL A 38 9.48 15.67 -12.17
CA VAL A 38 8.76 16.79 -11.58
C VAL A 38 8.68 16.58 -10.07
N LEU A 39 8.66 17.66 -9.32
CA LEU A 39 8.45 17.65 -7.88
C LEU A 39 7.21 18.49 -7.55
N ASN A 40 6.43 18.05 -6.60
CA ASN A 40 5.36 18.85 -6.03
C ASN A 40 5.92 19.88 -5.02
N LYS A 41 5.05 20.68 -4.41
CA LYS A 41 5.41 21.70 -3.42
C LYS A 41 6.12 21.15 -2.16
N ASN A 42 6.01 19.86 -1.91
CA ASN A 42 6.60 19.17 -0.77
C ASN A 42 7.96 18.52 -1.12
N GLY A 43 8.41 18.62 -2.37
CA GLY A 43 9.71 18.13 -2.81
C GLY A 43 9.75 16.64 -3.16
N ILE A 44 8.58 16.01 -3.37
CA ILE A 44 8.44 14.63 -3.83
C ILE A 44 7.70 14.59 -5.18
N PHE A 45 7.87 13.52 -5.95
CA PHE A 45 7.06 13.31 -7.16
C PHE A 45 5.56 13.31 -6.80
N PRO A 46 4.66 13.92 -7.62
CA PRO A 46 3.24 13.99 -7.30
C PRO A 46 2.63 12.62 -6.99
N THR A 47 1.85 12.56 -5.89
CA THR A 47 1.17 11.34 -5.46
C THR A 47 -0.34 11.51 -5.53
N VAL A 48 -1.09 10.41 -5.59
CA VAL A 48 -2.55 10.42 -5.51
C VAL A 48 -3.06 11.17 -4.26
N PHE A 49 -2.33 11.07 -3.15
CA PHE A 49 -2.66 11.75 -1.90
C PHE A 49 -2.55 13.27 -2.03
N GLN A 50 -1.46 13.75 -2.62
CA GLN A 50 -1.26 15.18 -2.85
C GLN A 50 -2.28 15.73 -3.87
N LEU A 51 -2.54 15.02 -4.95
CA LEU A 51 -3.53 15.42 -5.94
C LEU A 51 -4.93 15.56 -5.32
N LEU A 52 -5.31 14.62 -4.45
CA LEU A 52 -6.58 14.72 -3.72
C LEU A 52 -6.57 15.89 -2.74
N ARG A 53 -5.49 16.08 -1.99
CA ARG A 53 -5.34 17.21 -1.05
C ARG A 53 -5.45 18.56 -1.75
N ASP A 54 -4.85 18.71 -2.92
CA ASP A 54 -4.94 19.96 -3.69
C ASP A 54 -6.34 20.19 -4.27
N ALA A 55 -7.00 19.13 -4.71
CA ALA A 55 -8.36 19.22 -5.23
C ALA A 55 -9.44 19.40 -4.14
N ARG A 56 -9.19 18.85 -2.94
CA ARG A 56 -10.12 18.87 -1.80
C ARG A 56 -9.33 19.11 -0.50
N PRO A 57 -9.02 20.37 -0.16
CA PRO A 57 -8.15 20.72 0.97
C PRO A 57 -8.59 20.15 2.32
N GLU A 58 -9.90 19.99 2.54
CA GLU A 58 -10.48 19.47 3.79
C GLU A 58 -10.70 17.95 3.80
N ALA A 59 -10.30 17.24 2.73
CA ALA A 59 -10.48 15.79 2.67
C ALA A 59 -9.69 15.08 3.76
N GLU A 60 -10.33 14.13 4.43
CA GLU A 60 -9.63 13.21 5.32
C GLU A 60 -8.90 12.16 4.49
N ILE A 61 -7.59 12.03 4.66
CA ILE A 61 -6.72 11.17 3.86
C ILE A 61 -5.82 10.38 4.80
N GLY A 62 -5.93 9.05 4.78
CA GLY A 62 -5.17 8.16 5.66
C GLY A 62 -4.20 7.24 4.92
N CYS A 63 -3.11 6.85 5.60
CA CYS A 63 -2.23 5.79 5.16
C CYS A 63 -1.72 4.99 6.37
N LEU A 64 -2.04 3.71 6.41
CA LEU A 64 -1.66 2.80 7.49
C LEU A 64 -0.84 1.65 6.90
N TYR A 65 0.29 1.31 7.49
CA TYR A 65 1.21 0.37 6.87
C TYR A 65 2.07 -0.40 7.89
N GLU A 66 2.44 -1.62 7.53
CA GLU A 66 3.35 -2.48 8.30
C GLU A 66 4.82 -2.27 7.90
N TRP A 67 5.10 -2.01 6.61
CA TRP A 67 6.46 -1.73 6.17
C TRP A 67 6.79 -0.24 6.22
N GLU A 68 7.80 0.14 7.01
CA GLU A 68 8.17 1.54 7.22
C GLU A 68 8.54 2.30 5.92
N GLY A 69 9.00 1.59 4.89
CA GLY A 69 9.36 2.18 3.60
C GLY A 69 8.24 2.99 2.93
N ILE A 70 6.99 2.65 3.19
CA ILE A 70 5.81 3.34 2.64
C ILE A 70 5.84 4.84 2.93
N LYS A 71 6.29 5.27 4.12
CA LYS A 71 6.31 6.69 4.51
C LYS A 71 7.13 7.59 3.58
N TYR A 72 8.10 7.03 2.88
CA TYR A 72 8.96 7.77 1.95
C TYR A 72 8.35 7.93 0.55
N LEU A 73 7.22 7.26 0.29
CA LEU A 73 6.60 7.14 -1.02
C LEU A 73 5.22 7.83 -1.11
N VAL A 74 4.63 8.21 0.02
CA VAL A 74 3.23 8.66 0.09
C VAL A 74 3.03 10.17 0.24
N ASP A 75 4.08 10.99 0.27
CA ASP A 75 3.96 12.42 0.58
C ASP A 75 3.19 12.66 1.89
N THR A 76 3.82 12.38 3.01
CA THR A 76 3.21 12.43 4.35
C THR A 76 2.63 13.81 4.71
N LEU A 77 3.11 14.90 4.09
CA LEU A 77 2.57 16.25 4.28
C LEU A 77 1.18 16.45 3.63
N SER A 78 0.79 15.56 2.75
CA SER A 78 -0.54 15.57 2.10
C SER A 78 -1.57 14.71 2.85
N LEU A 79 -1.13 13.92 3.85
CA LEU A 79 -2.01 13.06 4.64
C LEU A 79 -2.60 13.80 5.84
N SER A 80 -3.81 13.42 6.25
CA SER A 80 -4.40 13.79 7.55
C SER A 80 -3.86 12.91 8.67
N TYR A 81 -3.64 11.64 8.36
CA TYR A 81 -3.14 10.65 9.30
C TYR A 81 -2.31 9.58 8.59
N HIS A 82 -1.18 9.24 9.16
CA HIS A 82 -0.44 8.04 8.78
C HIS A 82 0.16 7.36 10.01
N TYR A 83 0.25 6.04 9.95
CA TYR A 83 0.81 5.27 11.05
C TYR A 83 1.50 4.01 10.57
N HIS A 84 2.70 3.78 11.11
CA HIS A 84 3.47 2.56 10.92
C HIS A 84 3.19 1.59 12.06
N VAL A 85 2.54 0.46 11.73
CA VAL A 85 2.34 -0.65 12.65
C VAL A 85 3.53 -1.60 12.52
N ALA A 86 4.44 -1.55 13.47
CA ALA A 86 5.65 -2.38 13.43
C ALA A 86 5.33 -3.87 13.65
N ASP A 87 6.12 -4.75 13.01
CA ASP A 87 6.07 -6.20 13.17
C ASP A 87 4.83 -6.89 12.55
N CYS A 88 4.82 -6.95 11.22
CA CYS A 88 3.78 -7.58 10.39
C CYS A 88 3.39 -9.02 10.77
N ASN A 89 4.25 -9.77 11.48
CA ASN A 89 3.94 -11.13 11.92
C ASN A 89 3.06 -11.18 13.16
N LYS A 90 3.13 -10.14 13.98
CA LYS A 90 2.39 -10.06 15.24
C LYS A 90 1.16 -9.16 15.15
N THR A 91 1.14 -8.24 14.19
CA THR A 91 0.24 -7.09 14.20
C THR A 91 -0.72 -6.91 13.02
N PRO A 92 -0.97 -7.88 12.10
CA PRO A 92 -1.96 -7.66 11.03
C PRO A 92 -3.36 -7.38 11.61
N LYS A 93 -3.70 -7.95 12.76
CA LYS A 93 -4.93 -7.63 13.49
C LYS A 93 -4.95 -6.19 14.00
N GLU A 94 -3.81 -5.67 14.46
CA GLU A 94 -3.70 -4.29 14.95
C GLU A 94 -3.94 -3.31 13.81
N LEU A 95 -3.31 -3.51 12.67
CA LEU A 95 -3.53 -2.69 11.47
C LEU A 95 -5.00 -2.71 11.03
N GLY A 96 -5.64 -3.88 10.98
CA GLY A 96 -7.06 -4.02 10.68
C GLY A 96 -7.97 -3.30 11.67
N ASN A 97 -7.67 -3.38 12.96
CA ASN A 97 -8.42 -2.67 14.00
C ASN A 97 -8.26 -1.15 13.89
N MET A 98 -7.04 -0.67 13.68
CA MET A 98 -6.75 0.76 13.52
C MET A 98 -7.44 1.33 12.28
N ALA A 99 -7.34 0.62 11.14
CA ALA A 99 -8.01 1.01 9.91
C ALA A 99 -9.53 1.09 10.08
N SER A 100 -10.12 0.08 10.72
CA SER A 100 -11.56 0.03 10.98
C SER A 100 -12.04 1.15 11.90
N SER A 101 -11.28 1.47 12.96
CA SER A 101 -11.59 2.59 13.85
C SER A 101 -11.49 3.92 13.13
N TYR A 102 -10.39 4.14 12.40
CA TYR A 102 -10.17 5.35 11.63
C TYR A 102 -11.29 5.60 10.59
N ILE A 103 -11.69 4.56 9.84
CA ILE A 103 -12.79 4.65 8.87
C ILE A 103 -14.08 5.10 9.55
N LYS A 104 -14.46 4.45 10.66
CA LYS A 104 -15.72 4.77 11.37
C LYS A 104 -15.71 6.14 12.01
N GLU A 105 -14.56 6.62 12.50
CA GLU A 105 -14.46 7.89 13.22
C GLU A 105 -14.28 9.08 12.29
N LYS A 106 -13.51 8.90 11.21
CA LYS A 106 -13.03 10.00 10.35
C LYS A 106 -13.67 10.06 8.98
N HIS A 107 -14.29 8.98 8.50
CA HIS A 107 -14.92 8.91 7.17
C HIS A 107 -13.95 9.38 6.06
N PRO A 108 -12.77 8.76 5.90
CA PRO A 108 -11.75 9.25 4.98
C PRO A 108 -12.23 9.23 3.53
N ALA A 109 -11.87 10.27 2.77
CA ALA A 109 -12.09 10.32 1.33
C ALA A 109 -11.13 9.39 0.57
N LEU A 110 -9.97 9.10 1.15
CA LEU A 110 -9.00 8.12 0.66
C LEU A 110 -8.27 7.50 1.85
N ILE A 111 -8.16 6.19 1.87
CA ILE A 111 -7.29 5.46 2.79
C ILE A 111 -6.51 4.40 2.03
N ALA A 112 -5.20 4.36 2.25
CA ALA A 112 -4.34 3.25 1.83
C ALA A 112 -3.98 2.41 3.06
N ILE A 113 -4.08 1.09 2.93
CA ILE A 113 -3.77 0.13 4.00
C ILE A 113 -2.83 -0.91 3.41
N CYS A 114 -1.57 -0.93 3.88
CA CYS A 114 -0.52 -1.77 3.29
C CYS A 114 -0.09 -2.84 4.28
N TYR A 115 -0.48 -4.07 4.03
CA TYR A 115 -0.04 -5.25 4.76
C TYR A 115 1.27 -5.79 4.15
N ASP A 116 2.20 -6.19 5.00
CA ASP A 116 3.51 -6.75 4.63
C ASP A 116 3.57 -8.29 4.84
N GLY A 117 2.58 -8.84 5.54
CA GLY A 117 2.56 -10.24 5.96
C GLY A 117 2.73 -11.28 4.84
N PRO A 118 2.09 -11.16 3.66
CA PRO A 118 2.26 -12.12 2.57
C PRO A 118 3.67 -12.15 2.03
N ASP A 119 4.29 -10.98 1.82
CA ASP A 119 5.67 -10.87 1.35
C ASP A 119 6.64 -11.50 2.34
N HIS A 120 6.55 -11.13 3.62
CA HIS A 120 7.37 -11.72 4.68
C HIS A 120 7.21 -13.24 4.77
N THR A 121 5.99 -13.77 4.60
CA THR A 121 5.75 -15.21 4.60
C THR A 121 6.33 -15.86 3.35
N GLY A 122 6.24 -15.20 2.19
CA GLY A 122 6.88 -15.63 0.96
C GLY A 122 8.40 -15.79 1.14
N HIS A 123 9.07 -14.81 1.72
CA HIS A 123 10.51 -14.89 1.99
C HIS A 123 10.91 -15.98 3.00
N THR A 124 10.09 -16.26 3.98
CA THR A 124 10.42 -17.24 5.05
C THR A 124 10.02 -18.65 4.68
N ALA A 125 8.78 -18.88 4.28
CA ALA A 125 8.24 -20.19 3.95
C ALA A 125 8.32 -20.52 2.46
N GLY A 126 8.20 -19.51 1.62
CA GLY A 126 8.10 -19.61 0.16
C GLY A 126 6.73 -19.17 -0.34
N HIS A 127 6.72 -18.53 -1.51
CA HIS A 127 5.51 -18.27 -2.25
C HIS A 127 4.92 -19.60 -2.75
N ASP A 128 3.59 -19.66 -2.91
CA ASP A 128 2.88 -20.88 -3.34
C ASP A 128 3.02 -22.06 -2.36
N THR A 129 3.15 -21.79 -1.05
CA THR A 129 3.19 -22.79 0.00
C THR A 129 1.91 -22.78 0.85
N PRO A 130 1.59 -23.87 1.59
CA PRO A 130 0.45 -23.87 2.52
C PRO A 130 0.49 -22.70 3.52
N GLU A 131 1.67 -22.38 4.06
CA GLU A 131 1.88 -21.27 5.00
C GLU A 131 1.56 -19.92 4.38
N TYR A 132 1.93 -19.72 3.10
CA TYR A 132 1.59 -18.52 2.36
C TYR A 132 0.07 -18.36 2.17
N TYR A 133 -0.61 -19.43 1.80
CA TYR A 133 -2.08 -19.41 1.65
C TYR A 133 -2.82 -19.23 2.98
N GLU A 134 -2.31 -19.79 4.07
CA GLU A 134 -2.89 -19.53 5.41
C GLU A 134 -2.72 -18.05 5.80
N LYS A 135 -1.59 -17.42 5.47
CA LYS A 135 -1.40 -15.97 5.67
C LYS A 135 -2.40 -15.16 4.84
N LEU A 136 -2.65 -15.52 3.59
CA LEU A 136 -3.67 -14.85 2.77
C LEU A 136 -5.07 -14.99 3.36
N LYS A 137 -5.44 -16.17 3.88
CA LYS A 137 -6.73 -16.37 4.56
C LYS A 137 -6.83 -15.55 5.84
N GLU A 138 -5.75 -15.44 6.60
CA GLU A 138 -5.71 -14.57 7.77
C GLU A 138 -5.98 -13.10 7.37
N LEU A 139 -5.33 -12.61 6.33
CA LEU A 139 -5.52 -11.23 5.87
C LEU A 139 -6.92 -10.98 5.29
N ASP A 140 -7.51 -11.97 4.61
CA ASP A 140 -8.87 -11.88 4.09
C ASP A 140 -9.89 -11.58 5.20
N VAL A 141 -9.68 -12.12 6.41
CA VAL A 141 -10.50 -11.79 7.58
C VAL A 141 -10.41 -10.29 7.92
N TYR A 142 -9.22 -9.70 7.88
CA TYR A 142 -9.04 -8.26 8.18
C TYR A 142 -9.54 -7.38 7.04
N VAL A 143 -9.40 -7.80 5.79
CA VAL A 143 -10.06 -7.13 4.65
C VAL A 143 -11.57 -7.13 4.83
N GLY A 144 -12.17 -8.26 5.20
CA GLY A 144 -13.59 -8.37 5.53
C GLY A 144 -14.01 -7.43 6.67
N GLN A 145 -13.17 -7.32 7.72
CA GLN A 145 -13.38 -6.37 8.83
C GLN A 145 -13.37 -4.91 8.37
N ILE A 146 -12.45 -4.55 7.46
CA ILE A 146 -12.37 -3.20 6.89
C ILE A 146 -13.60 -2.89 6.05
N VAL A 147 -14.05 -3.82 5.19
CA VAL A 147 -15.29 -3.68 4.41
C VAL A 147 -16.50 -3.50 5.33
N GLN A 148 -16.56 -4.27 6.42
CA GLN A 148 -17.64 -4.12 7.41
C GLN A 148 -17.57 -2.75 8.10
N ALA A 149 -16.38 -2.23 8.41
CA ALA A 149 -16.23 -0.89 8.99
C ALA A 149 -16.73 0.22 8.05
N VAL A 150 -16.48 0.11 6.75
CA VAL A 150 -17.03 1.03 5.74
C VAL A 150 -18.57 0.96 5.71
N LYS A 151 -19.13 -0.25 5.78
CA LYS A 151 -20.58 -0.46 5.85
C LYS A 151 -21.18 0.13 7.13
N ASP A 152 -20.57 -0.11 8.28
CA ASP A 152 -21.00 0.41 9.59
C ASP A 152 -20.94 1.95 9.64
N ALA A 153 -19.98 2.54 8.90
CA ALA A 153 -19.86 3.99 8.73
C ALA A 153 -20.89 4.59 7.75
N GLY A 154 -21.72 3.77 7.09
CA GLY A 154 -22.68 4.23 6.09
C GLY A 154 -22.07 4.72 4.78
N MET A 155 -20.84 4.28 4.45
CA MET A 155 -20.07 4.74 3.30
C MET A 155 -20.05 3.75 2.13
N LEU A 156 -20.71 2.59 2.27
CA LEU A 156 -20.53 1.47 1.33
C LEU A 156 -20.90 1.83 -0.11
N ASP A 157 -22.02 2.54 -0.29
CA ASP A 157 -22.55 2.90 -1.62
C ASP A 157 -21.70 3.95 -2.33
N ASP A 158 -20.87 4.68 -1.60
CA ASP A 158 -19.98 5.73 -2.11
C ASP A 158 -18.50 5.33 -2.07
N THR A 159 -18.20 4.05 -1.81
CA THR A 159 -16.82 3.56 -1.66
C THR A 159 -16.43 2.64 -2.79
N ILE A 160 -15.27 2.93 -3.39
CA ILE A 160 -14.58 2.02 -4.30
C ILE A 160 -13.48 1.30 -3.53
N PHE A 161 -13.53 -0.02 -3.51
CA PHE A 161 -12.45 -0.86 -2.98
C PHE A 161 -11.50 -1.26 -4.10
N ILE A 162 -10.21 -1.12 -3.85
CA ILE A 162 -9.14 -1.62 -4.71
C ILE A 162 -8.24 -2.49 -3.86
N LEU A 163 -8.14 -3.76 -4.22
CA LEU A 163 -7.19 -4.70 -3.64
C LEU A 163 -6.13 -5.03 -4.68
N THR A 164 -4.89 -4.81 -4.33
CA THR A 164 -3.74 -5.07 -5.21
C THR A 164 -2.49 -5.34 -4.39
N SER A 165 -1.44 -5.84 -5.03
CA SER A 165 -0.08 -5.90 -4.47
C SER A 165 0.88 -5.06 -5.31
N ASP A 166 2.02 -4.75 -4.76
CA ASP A 166 3.12 -4.07 -5.47
C ASP A 166 3.84 -5.01 -6.43
N HIS A 167 4.11 -6.25 -6.03
CA HIS A 167 4.72 -7.30 -6.86
C HIS A 167 4.14 -8.68 -6.51
N GLY A 168 4.53 -9.69 -7.24
CA GLY A 168 4.39 -11.10 -6.91
C GLY A 168 5.70 -11.66 -6.38
N GLY A 169 5.83 -12.99 -6.35
CA GLY A 169 7.04 -13.66 -5.91
C GLY A 169 7.17 -15.07 -6.45
N ILE A 170 8.35 -15.64 -6.32
CA ILE A 170 8.65 -17.03 -6.70
C ILE A 170 9.61 -17.65 -5.69
N ASP A 171 9.36 -18.89 -5.32
CA ASP A 171 10.13 -19.57 -4.26
C ASP A 171 10.18 -18.70 -3.00
N LYS A 172 11.36 -18.26 -2.57
CA LYS A 172 11.57 -17.36 -1.42
C LYS A 172 12.06 -15.97 -1.81
N GLY A 173 11.82 -15.54 -3.05
CA GLY A 173 12.32 -14.29 -3.56
C GLY A 173 11.32 -13.50 -4.39
N ASP A 174 11.71 -12.25 -4.64
CA ASP A 174 11.09 -11.30 -5.54
C ASP A 174 12.17 -10.44 -6.23
N GLY A 175 11.77 -9.32 -6.84
CA GLY A 175 12.71 -8.37 -7.45
C GLY A 175 13.24 -8.79 -8.83
N GLY A 176 12.89 -10.00 -9.28
CA GLY A 176 13.36 -10.55 -10.54
C GLY A 176 12.51 -10.14 -11.76
N LYS A 177 12.64 -10.93 -12.82
CA LYS A 177 12.03 -10.64 -14.12
C LYS A 177 11.02 -11.69 -14.57
N THR A 178 10.73 -12.67 -13.72
CA THR A 178 9.76 -13.72 -14.03
C THR A 178 8.36 -13.16 -14.10
N VAL A 179 7.46 -13.89 -14.74
CA VAL A 179 6.03 -13.52 -14.81
C VAL A 179 5.45 -13.49 -13.40
N GLN A 180 5.76 -14.51 -12.59
CA GLN A 180 5.26 -14.65 -11.21
C GLN A 180 5.66 -13.47 -10.31
N GLU A 181 6.86 -12.91 -10.50
CA GLU A 181 7.31 -11.75 -9.71
C GLU A 181 6.68 -10.43 -10.17
N ARG A 182 6.22 -10.35 -11.42
CA ARG A 182 5.67 -9.12 -12.01
C ARG A 182 4.15 -9.05 -12.05
N GLU A 183 3.48 -10.19 -12.06
CA GLU A 183 2.02 -10.23 -12.03
C GLU A 183 1.52 -9.91 -10.63
N THR A 184 0.51 -9.07 -10.57
CA THR A 184 -0.17 -8.68 -9.33
C THR A 184 -1.67 -8.85 -9.50
N ALA A 185 -2.33 -9.30 -8.45
CA ALA A 185 -3.78 -9.28 -8.41
C ALA A 185 -4.30 -7.83 -8.45
N PHE A 186 -5.38 -7.62 -9.16
CA PHE A 186 -6.11 -6.37 -9.13
C PHE A 186 -7.60 -6.67 -9.07
N VAL A 187 -8.21 -6.34 -7.93
CA VAL A 187 -9.64 -6.52 -7.71
C VAL A 187 -10.27 -5.17 -7.41
N ARG A 188 -11.35 -4.85 -8.08
CA ARG A 188 -12.15 -3.64 -7.85
C ARG A 188 -13.58 -4.04 -7.53
N SER A 189 -14.15 -3.41 -6.51
CA SER A 189 -15.57 -3.47 -6.15
C SER A 189 -16.07 -2.08 -5.75
N GLY A 190 -17.31 -1.76 -6.10
CA GLY A 190 -17.94 -0.46 -5.89
C GLY A 190 -18.51 0.12 -7.18
#